data_507f6386f628fe31e62b9b26b5b550d6
#
_entry.id   507f6386f628fe31e62b9b26b5b550d6
#
_cell.length_a   1.000
_cell.length_b   1.000
_cell.length_c   1.000
_cell.angle_alpha   90.00
_cell.angle_beta   90.00
_cell.angle_gamma   90.00
#
_symmetry.space_group_name_H-M   'P 1'
#
loop_
_entity.id
_entity.type
_entity.pdbx_description
1 polymer ?
#
loop_
_entity_poly.entity_id
_entity_poly.type
_entity_poly.pdbx_seq_one_letter_code
_entity_poly.pdbx_strand_id
1 'polypeptide(L)'
;ELFANSTCEARDPVVGEIEQTCRQNGIEVLSFHPFSSPMESVYLFSTYDRRIEEMIQLYSEFFGTMKRLGAKIFVLHGAILSSKCPPEHYVKQFRLLAETGREYGVTVAQENVSYCLSGDLEFLKMMKRELGGYARFVLDLKQVRRAHGDTFEYIRALGENIVHLHISDGSVERDCLPVGHGEFDFSRLMQEMDALGYSGAYMMELYRQNYDEFARLRESVDRLQDIADSLGIR
;
A
#
# COMPACT_ATOMS: atom_id res chain seq x y z
N GLU A 1 3.97 2.34 -8.89
CA GLU A 1 2.77 2.87 -8.22
C GLU A 1 2.39 4.23 -8.77
N LEU A 2 1.10 4.49 -8.94
CA LEU A 2 0.58 5.80 -9.28
C LEU A 2 0.05 6.47 -8.01
N PHE A 3 0.67 7.57 -7.61
CA PHE A 3 0.19 8.41 -6.52
C PHE A 3 -0.64 9.56 -7.09
N ALA A 4 -1.93 9.59 -6.78
CA ALA A 4 -2.81 10.68 -7.18
C ALA A 4 -2.87 11.75 -6.07
N ASN A 5 -2.52 13.00 -6.39
CA ASN A 5 -2.53 14.12 -5.45
C ASN A 5 -3.85 14.88 -5.41
N SER A 6 -4.74 14.60 -6.38
CA SER A 6 -6.06 15.24 -6.46
C SER A 6 -7.04 14.38 -7.27
N THR A 7 -8.34 14.68 -7.16
CA THR A 7 -9.37 13.98 -7.94
C THR A 7 -9.24 14.21 -9.45
N CYS A 8 -8.74 15.37 -9.88
CA CYS A 8 -8.57 15.65 -11.31
C CYS A 8 -7.45 14.81 -11.96
N GLU A 9 -6.48 14.35 -11.18
CA GLU A 9 -5.42 13.46 -11.66
C GLU A 9 -5.91 12.03 -11.96
N ALA A 10 -7.08 11.67 -11.45
CA ALA A 10 -7.76 10.42 -11.79
C ALA A 10 -8.78 10.58 -12.93
N ARG A 11 -8.73 11.68 -13.68
CA ARG A 11 -9.65 11.99 -14.79
C ARG A 11 -8.88 12.46 -16.03
N ASP A 12 -9.54 12.42 -17.19
CA ASP A 12 -8.99 13.07 -18.39
C ASP A 12 -8.93 14.60 -18.25
N PRO A 13 -7.90 15.26 -18.83
CA PRO A 13 -6.91 14.69 -19.75
C PRO A 13 -5.73 13.95 -19.08
N VAL A 14 -5.52 14.10 -17.75
CA VAL A 14 -4.34 13.63 -17.03
C VAL A 14 -4.16 12.11 -17.16
N VAL A 15 -5.25 11.35 -17.02
CA VAL A 15 -5.20 9.88 -17.17
C VAL A 15 -4.75 9.47 -18.57
N GLY A 16 -5.21 10.19 -19.61
CA GLY A 16 -4.77 9.97 -20.99
C GLY A 16 -3.28 10.24 -21.19
N GLU A 17 -2.73 11.27 -20.56
CA GLU A 17 -1.31 11.61 -20.59
C GLU A 17 -0.46 10.54 -19.86
N ILE A 18 -0.91 10.07 -18.70
CA ILE A 18 -0.28 8.97 -17.95
C ILE A 18 -0.28 7.70 -18.79
N GLU A 19 -1.43 7.33 -19.36
CA GLU A 19 -1.56 6.13 -20.19
C GLU A 19 -0.60 6.17 -21.39
N GLN A 20 -0.53 7.32 -22.08
CA GLN A 20 0.38 7.52 -23.21
C GLN A 20 1.84 7.40 -22.75
N THR A 21 2.22 8.05 -21.66
CA THR A 21 3.58 8.02 -21.12
C THR A 21 3.99 6.61 -20.71
N CYS A 22 3.14 5.89 -20.02
CA CYS A 22 3.39 4.50 -19.62
C CYS A 22 3.60 3.60 -20.84
N ARG A 23 2.72 3.73 -21.85
CA ARG A 23 2.83 2.96 -23.10
C ARG A 23 4.12 3.24 -23.86
N GLN A 24 4.51 4.52 -23.97
CA GLN A 24 5.72 4.93 -24.71
C GLN A 24 7.01 4.44 -24.04
N ASN A 25 6.99 4.26 -22.73
CA ASN A 25 8.16 3.89 -21.92
C ASN A 25 8.14 2.44 -21.42
N GLY A 26 7.13 1.65 -21.78
CA GLY A 26 7.00 0.27 -21.31
C GLY A 26 6.79 0.17 -19.78
N ILE A 27 6.12 1.16 -19.18
CA ILE A 27 5.86 1.21 -17.73
C ILE A 27 4.49 0.59 -17.44
N GLU A 28 4.45 -0.34 -16.49
CA GLU A 28 3.21 -0.90 -15.95
C GLU A 28 2.80 -0.17 -14.67
N VAL A 29 1.50 0.14 -14.54
CA VAL A 29 0.93 0.69 -13.30
C VAL A 29 0.38 -0.49 -12.49
N LEU A 30 1.04 -0.85 -11.40
CA LEU A 30 0.66 -2.01 -10.56
C LEU A 30 -0.35 -1.63 -9.48
N SER A 31 -0.14 -0.49 -8.84
CA SER A 31 -0.91 0.00 -7.69
C SER A 31 -1.27 1.47 -7.83
N PHE A 32 -2.31 1.86 -7.11
CA PHE A 32 -2.82 3.21 -7.04
C PHE A 32 -2.93 3.65 -5.58
N HIS A 33 -2.28 4.76 -5.26
CA HIS A 33 -2.27 5.34 -3.93
C HIS A 33 -2.99 6.70 -3.95
N PRO A 34 -4.19 6.83 -3.36
CA PRO A 34 -4.94 8.07 -3.39
C PRO A 34 -4.43 9.07 -2.35
N PHE A 35 -4.58 10.37 -2.65
CA PHE A 35 -4.33 11.45 -1.69
C PHE A 35 -5.36 11.50 -0.56
N SER A 36 -6.45 10.78 -0.67
CA SER A 36 -7.69 10.93 0.11
C SER A 36 -7.61 10.36 1.52
N SER A 37 -6.47 9.83 1.94
CA SER A 37 -6.31 9.24 3.28
C SER A 37 -6.80 10.11 4.45
N PRO A 38 -6.61 11.45 4.49
CA PRO A 38 -7.19 12.28 5.56
C PRO A 38 -8.72 12.31 5.55
N MET A 39 -9.35 12.06 4.40
CA MET A 39 -10.80 12.05 4.25
C MET A 39 -11.44 10.73 4.68
N GLU A 40 -10.69 9.64 4.69
CA GLU A 40 -11.21 8.30 4.96
C GLU A 40 -11.90 8.20 6.32
N SER A 41 -11.29 8.80 7.36
CA SER A 41 -11.88 8.82 8.70
C SER A 41 -13.22 9.56 8.78
N VAL A 42 -13.40 10.60 7.96
CA VAL A 42 -14.56 11.49 8.00
C VAL A 42 -15.65 11.03 7.05
N TYR A 43 -15.29 10.36 5.97
CA TYR A 43 -16.20 9.91 4.92
C TYR A 43 -16.42 8.39 4.96
N LEU A 44 -15.42 7.59 4.60
CA LEU A 44 -15.57 6.12 4.50
C LEU A 44 -15.92 5.47 5.83
N PHE A 45 -15.25 5.90 6.91
CA PHE A 45 -15.45 5.36 8.26
C PHE A 45 -16.41 6.21 9.11
N SER A 46 -17.21 7.06 8.47
CA SER A 46 -18.27 7.85 9.10
C SER A 46 -19.41 6.95 9.56
N THR A 47 -20.17 7.41 10.57
CA THR A 47 -21.49 6.86 10.93
C THR A 47 -22.63 7.50 10.14
N TYR A 48 -22.34 8.41 9.21
CA TYR A 48 -23.32 9.11 8.40
C TYR A 48 -23.32 8.55 6.97
N ASP A 49 -24.33 7.78 6.62
CA ASP A 49 -24.39 6.97 5.40
C ASP A 49 -24.10 7.76 4.11
N ARG A 50 -24.60 8.98 3.98
CA ARG A 50 -24.35 9.81 2.78
C ARG A 50 -22.89 10.13 2.53
N ARG A 51 -22.07 10.27 3.59
CA ARG A 51 -20.62 10.44 3.44
C ARG A 51 -19.95 9.17 2.94
N ILE A 52 -20.42 8.03 3.44
CA ILE A 52 -19.94 6.73 2.98
C ILE A 52 -20.26 6.56 1.49
N GLU A 53 -21.50 6.85 1.09
CA GLU A 53 -21.95 6.79 -0.31
C GLU A 53 -21.10 7.69 -1.22
N GLU A 54 -20.85 8.94 -0.82
CA GLU A 54 -19.99 9.88 -1.55
C GLU A 54 -18.56 9.35 -1.70
N MET A 55 -18.00 8.73 -0.65
CA MET A 55 -16.64 8.19 -0.72
C MET A 55 -16.56 6.95 -1.61
N ILE A 56 -17.55 6.07 -1.54
CA ILE A 56 -17.64 4.90 -2.41
C ILE A 56 -17.79 5.34 -3.88
N GLN A 57 -18.56 6.39 -4.15
CA GLN A 57 -18.67 6.95 -5.49
C GLN A 57 -17.33 7.50 -6.00
N LEU A 58 -16.62 8.26 -5.18
CA LEU A 58 -15.28 8.78 -5.52
C LEU A 58 -14.30 7.64 -5.82
N TYR A 59 -14.29 6.62 -4.96
CA TYR A 59 -13.39 5.47 -5.14
C TYR A 59 -13.77 4.62 -6.34
N SER A 60 -15.05 4.54 -6.69
CA SER A 60 -15.49 3.89 -7.93
C SER A 60 -14.94 4.59 -9.18
N GLU A 61 -14.83 5.94 -9.16
CA GLU A 61 -14.16 6.67 -10.24
C GLU A 61 -12.67 6.31 -10.32
N PHE A 62 -11.98 6.21 -9.16
CA PHE A 62 -10.58 5.76 -9.12
C PHE A 62 -10.42 4.33 -9.62
N PHE A 63 -11.31 3.42 -9.25
CA PHE A 63 -11.30 2.03 -9.73
C PHE A 63 -11.51 1.96 -11.26
N GLY A 64 -12.36 2.84 -11.81
CA GLY A 64 -12.50 2.99 -13.27
C GLY A 64 -11.21 3.40 -13.94
N THR A 65 -10.49 4.37 -13.36
CA THR A 65 -9.17 4.81 -13.82
C THR A 65 -8.12 3.70 -13.68
N MET A 66 -8.09 3.01 -12.56
CA MET A 66 -7.19 1.87 -12.34
C MET A 66 -7.40 0.78 -13.39
N LYS A 67 -8.66 0.44 -13.67
CA LYS A 67 -9.01 -0.54 -14.71
C LYS A 67 -8.47 -0.11 -16.09
N ARG A 68 -8.56 1.17 -16.44
CA ARG A 68 -8.03 1.73 -17.68
C ARG A 68 -6.51 1.65 -17.75
N LEU A 69 -5.81 1.95 -16.65
CA LEU A 69 -4.34 1.94 -16.55
C LEU A 69 -3.77 0.54 -16.28
N GLY A 70 -4.61 -0.47 -16.02
CA GLY A 70 -4.18 -1.83 -15.70
C GLY A 70 -3.79 -2.07 -14.24
N ALA A 71 -3.88 -1.05 -13.37
CA ALA A 71 -3.58 -1.16 -11.95
C ALA A 71 -4.55 -2.11 -11.24
N LYS A 72 -4.02 -2.93 -10.32
CA LYS A 72 -4.80 -3.97 -9.63
C LYS A 72 -4.93 -3.78 -8.13
N ILE A 73 -4.06 -3.00 -7.51
CA ILE A 73 -3.99 -2.83 -6.07
C ILE A 73 -4.30 -1.38 -5.72
N PHE A 74 -5.34 -1.17 -4.90
CA PHE A 74 -5.69 0.11 -4.33
C PHE A 74 -5.20 0.17 -2.89
N VAL A 75 -4.34 1.13 -2.57
CA VAL A 75 -3.76 1.30 -1.23
C VAL A 75 -4.71 2.12 -0.36
N LEU A 76 -5.14 1.57 0.77
CA LEU A 76 -6.02 2.25 1.73
C LEU A 76 -5.28 2.50 3.04
N HIS A 77 -5.22 3.74 3.50
CA HIS A 77 -4.65 4.10 4.80
C HIS A 77 -5.58 3.80 5.98
N GLY A 78 -6.87 4.16 5.85
CA GLY A 78 -7.90 3.88 6.83
C GLY A 78 -8.14 4.97 7.85
N ALA A 79 -8.87 4.63 8.91
CA ALA A 79 -9.27 5.57 9.94
C ALA A 79 -8.11 5.89 10.90
N ILE A 80 -7.87 7.18 11.12
CA ILE A 80 -6.89 7.66 12.11
C ILE A 80 -7.33 7.31 13.54
N LEU A 81 -6.37 7.08 14.42
CA LEU A 81 -6.63 6.69 15.82
C LEU A 81 -7.56 7.66 16.56
N SER A 82 -7.42 8.97 16.30
CA SER A 82 -8.25 10.00 16.94
C SER A 82 -9.71 10.00 16.50
N SER A 83 -10.06 9.32 15.39
CA SER A 83 -11.46 9.19 14.94
C SER A 83 -12.31 8.32 15.86
N LYS A 84 -11.66 7.45 16.67
CA LYS A 84 -12.32 6.47 17.54
C LYS A 84 -13.34 5.58 16.79
N CYS A 85 -13.05 5.26 15.52
CA CYS A 85 -13.88 4.38 14.72
C CYS A 85 -13.96 2.98 15.38
N PRO A 86 -15.18 2.44 15.66
CA PRO A 86 -15.29 1.09 16.21
C PRO A 86 -14.75 0.04 15.22
N PRO A 87 -14.00 -0.97 15.70
CA PRO A 87 -13.41 -2.00 14.83
C PRO A 87 -14.41 -2.73 13.94
N GLU A 88 -15.59 -3.09 14.48
CA GLU A 88 -16.65 -3.74 13.73
C GLU A 88 -17.23 -2.86 12.61
N HIS A 89 -17.34 -1.54 12.86
CA HIS A 89 -17.76 -0.58 11.85
C HIS A 89 -16.70 -0.45 10.77
N TYR A 90 -15.42 -0.39 11.16
CA TYR A 90 -14.30 -0.37 10.22
C TYR A 90 -14.34 -1.56 9.26
N VAL A 91 -14.44 -2.77 9.80
CA VAL A 91 -14.49 -4.01 9.02
C VAL A 91 -15.66 -3.99 8.03
N LYS A 92 -16.83 -3.53 8.48
CA LYS A 92 -18.02 -3.40 7.61
C LYS A 92 -17.76 -2.46 6.43
N GLN A 93 -17.17 -1.29 6.67
CA GLN A 93 -16.91 -0.31 5.62
C GLN A 93 -15.78 -0.75 4.69
N PHE A 94 -14.73 -1.35 5.24
CA PHE A 94 -13.67 -1.93 4.42
C PHE A 94 -14.22 -3.03 3.49
N ARG A 95 -15.08 -3.91 4.00
CA ARG A 95 -15.73 -4.95 3.19
C ARG A 95 -16.53 -4.34 2.04
N LEU A 96 -17.35 -3.33 2.32
CA LEU A 96 -18.13 -2.62 1.29
C LEU A 96 -17.22 -2.08 0.18
N LEU A 97 -16.12 -1.41 0.56
CA LEU A 97 -15.17 -0.88 -0.41
C LEU A 97 -14.47 -2.01 -1.20
N ALA A 98 -14.08 -3.10 -0.53
CA ALA A 98 -13.43 -4.24 -1.17
C ALA A 98 -14.38 -4.97 -2.15
N GLU A 99 -15.66 -5.07 -1.84
CA GLU A 99 -16.69 -5.60 -2.73
C GLU A 99 -16.84 -4.70 -3.95
N THR A 100 -16.94 -3.38 -3.75
CA THR A 100 -16.97 -2.40 -4.84
C THR A 100 -15.74 -2.51 -5.73
N GLY A 101 -14.52 -2.59 -5.15
CA GLY A 101 -13.28 -2.74 -5.91
C GLY A 101 -13.28 -3.99 -6.80
N ARG A 102 -13.80 -5.13 -6.31
CA ARG A 102 -13.91 -6.38 -7.07
C ARG A 102 -14.72 -6.26 -8.34
N GLU A 103 -15.76 -5.43 -8.37
CA GLU A 103 -16.59 -5.19 -9.58
C GLU A 103 -15.75 -4.56 -10.71
N TYR A 104 -14.69 -3.85 -10.36
CA TYR A 104 -13.74 -3.24 -11.30
C TYR A 104 -12.49 -4.12 -11.55
N GLY A 105 -12.37 -5.25 -10.87
CA GLY A 105 -11.18 -6.09 -10.92
C GLY A 105 -10.01 -5.52 -10.10
N VAL A 106 -10.33 -4.71 -9.09
CA VAL A 106 -9.38 -4.05 -8.18
C VAL A 106 -9.38 -4.74 -6.82
N THR A 107 -8.21 -4.96 -6.27
CA THR A 107 -7.99 -5.42 -4.91
C THR A 107 -7.74 -4.23 -4.00
N VAL A 108 -8.63 -3.97 -3.06
CA VAL A 108 -8.40 -3.00 -1.98
C VAL A 108 -7.50 -3.64 -0.93
N ALA A 109 -6.37 -3.02 -0.64
CA ALA A 109 -5.40 -3.53 0.32
C ALA A 109 -5.15 -2.49 1.44
N GLN A 110 -5.28 -2.94 2.69
CA GLN A 110 -5.05 -2.12 3.87
C GLN A 110 -3.55 -1.94 4.12
N GLU A 111 -3.08 -0.72 4.14
CA GLU A 111 -1.72 -0.40 4.58
C GLU A 111 -1.65 -0.28 6.12
N ASN A 112 -0.54 -0.72 6.70
CA ASN A 112 -0.27 -0.69 8.14
C ASN A 112 0.19 0.70 8.64
N VAL A 113 -0.62 1.73 8.46
CA VAL A 113 -0.26 3.12 8.74
C VAL A 113 -0.20 3.40 10.23
N SER A 114 0.94 3.80 10.76
CA SER A 114 1.24 3.90 12.20
C SER A 114 0.34 4.85 13.01
N TYR A 115 -0.22 5.88 12.38
CA TYR A 115 -1.17 6.81 13.04
C TYR A 115 -2.65 6.46 12.79
N CYS A 116 -2.92 5.36 12.06
CA CYS A 116 -4.23 4.80 11.84
C CYS A 116 -4.48 3.57 12.73
N LEU A 117 -5.72 3.09 12.79
CA LEU A 117 -6.05 1.83 13.47
C LEU A 117 -5.23 0.66 12.91
N SER A 118 -4.92 0.70 11.60
CA SER A 118 -4.12 -0.29 10.91
C SER A 118 -2.63 -0.31 11.31
N GLY A 119 -2.16 0.65 12.10
CA GLY A 119 -0.81 0.61 12.69
C GLY A 119 -0.64 -0.45 13.77
N ASP A 120 -1.76 -0.91 14.36
CA ASP A 120 -1.75 -1.96 15.38
C ASP A 120 -1.86 -3.34 14.73
N LEU A 121 -0.88 -4.21 14.98
CA LEU A 121 -0.85 -5.57 14.45
C LEU A 121 -2.05 -6.41 14.91
N GLU A 122 -2.51 -6.25 16.15
CA GLU A 122 -3.68 -6.99 16.65
C GLU A 122 -4.97 -6.56 15.92
N PHE A 123 -5.06 -5.29 15.55
CA PHE A 123 -6.15 -4.81 14.70
C PHE A 123 -6.10 -5.45 13.30
N LEU A 124 -4.91 -5.55 12.67
CA LEU A 124 -4.77 -6.22 11.37
C LEU A 124 -5.08 -7.72 11.43
N LYS A 125 -4.68 -8.40 12.52
CA LYS A 125 -5.05 -9.80 12.78
C LYS A 125 -6.58 -9.97 12.90
N MET A 126 -7.23 -9.04 13.59
CA MET A 126 -8.69 -9.02 13.68
C MET A 126 -9.32 -8.81 12.30
N MET A 127 -8.85 -7.82 11.53
CA MET A 127 -9.31 -7.60 10.15
C MET A 127 -9.17 -8.87 9.30
N LYS A 128 -8.02 -9.54 9.37
CA LYS A 128 -7.76 -10.78 8.63
C LYS A 128 -8.81 -11.85 8.94
N ARG A 129 -9.09 -12.05 10.24
CA ARG A 129 -10.09 -13.03 10.70
C ARG A 129 -11.49 -12.66 10.24
N GLU A 130 -11.93 -11.42 10.45
CA GLU A 130 -13.30 -10.99 10.19
C GLU A 130 -13.62 -10.82 8.70
N LEU A 131 -12.65 -10.39 7.89
CA LEU A 131 -12.82 -10.17 6.45
C LEU A 131 -12.64 -11.46 5.62
N GLY A 132 -11.88 -12.44 6.13
CA GLY A 132 -11.63 -13.68 5.41
C GLY A 132 -11.06 -13.44 4.00
N GLY A 133 -11.72 -13.91 2.96
CA GLY A 133 -11.28 -13.77 1.58
C GLY A 133 -11.18 -12.32 1.04
N TYR A 134 -11.64 -11.33 1.81
CA TYR A 134 -11.50 -9.91 1.47
C TYR A 134 -10.28 -9.25 2.11
N ALA A 135 -9.68 -9.89 3.11
CA ALA A 135 -8.49 -9.34 3.76
C ALA A 135 -7.30 -9.33 2.79
N ARG A 136 -6.81 -8.14 2.47
CA ARG A 136 -5.57 -7.92 1.70
C ARG A 136 -4.82 -6.76 2.33
N PHE A 137 -3.51 -6.87 2.37
CA PHE A 137 -2.64 -5.92 3.06
C PHE A 137 -1.52 -5.42 2.16
N VAL A 138 -1.21 -4.14 2.33
CA VAL A 138 0.07 -3.56 1.95
C VAL A 138 0.92 -3.52 3.20
N LEU A 139 2.10 -4.11 3.15
CA LEU A 139 3.05 -4.03 4.25
C LEU A 139 4.10 -2.95 3.95
N ASP A 140 4.04 -1.86 4.69
CA ASP A 140 5.01 -0.77 4.64
C ASP A 140 6.01 -0.88 5.79
N LEU A 141 7.29 -1.06 5.45
CA LEU A 141 8.39 -1.24 6.42
C LEU A 141 8.61 0.00 7.29
N LYS A 142 8.47 1.19 6.71
CA LYS A 142 8.56 2.48 7.41
C LYS A 142 7.49 2.59 8.49
N GLN A 143 6.26 2.19 8.16
CA GLN A 143 5.13 2.27 9.07
C GLN A 143 5.26 1.25 10.23
N VAL A 144 5.76 0.05 9.95
CA VAL A 144 6.07 -0.93 11.02
C VAL A 144 7.06 -0.33 12.02
N ARG A 145 8.14 0.28 11.52
CA ARG A 145 9.16 0.92 12.38
C ARG A 145 8.57 2.05 13.22
N ARG A 146 7.74 2.91 12.63
CA ARG A 146 7.06 4.01 13.32
C ARG A 146 6.07 3.53 14.39
N ALA A 147 5.48 2.36 14.18
CA ALA A 147 4.65 1.69 15.17
C ALA A 147 5.48 0.91 16.22
N HIS A 148 6.83 0.99 16.18
CA HIS A 148 7.75 0.23 17.02
C HIS A 148 7.54 -1.29 16.95
N GLY A 149 7.07 -1.79 15.79
CA GLY A 149 6.82 -3.20 15.54
C GLY A 149 8.03 -3.94 14.95
N ASP A 150 7.90 -5.28 14.88
CA ASP A 150 8.81 -6.16 14.15
C ASP A 150 8.19 -6.55 12.81
N THR A 151 8.82 -6.16 11.70
CA THR A 151 8.36 -6.48 10.33
C THR A 151 8.10 -7.97 10.14
N PHE A 152 8.94 -8.83 10.73
CA PHE A 152 8.79 -10.27 10.58
C PHE A 152 7.63 -10.85 11.40
N GLU A 153 7.18 -10.17 12.46
CA GLU A 153 5.92 -10.51 13.11
C GLU A 153 4.72 -10.17 12.23
N TYR A 154 4.75 -9.01 11.55
CA TYR A 154 3.70 -8.64 10.58
C TYR A 154 3.64 -9.66 9.43
N ILE A 155 4.78 -10.05 8.86
CA ILE A 155 4.85 -11.05 7.79
C ILE A 155 4.23 -12.38 8.26
N ARG A 156 4.63 -12.90 9.41
CA ARG A 156 4.08 -14.15 9.95
C ARG A 156 2.58 -14.07 10.25
N ALA A 157 2.10 -12.93 10.75
CA ALA A 157 0.71 -12.74 11.10
C ALA A 157 -0.20 -12.58 9.87
N LEU A 158 0.23 -11.80 8.89
CA LEU A 158 -0.56 -11.48 7.71
C LEU A 158 -0.40 -12.54 6.61
N GLY A 159 0.81 -13.09 6.45
CA GLY A 159 1.09 -14.21 5.55
C GLY A 159 0.71 -13.92 4.10
N GLU A 160 0.08 -14.88 3.46
CA GLU A 160 -0.39 -14.81 2.05
C GLU A 160 -1.38 -13.68 1.74
N ASN A 161 -1.92 -13.01 2.77
CA ASN A 161 -2.79 -11.86 2.58
C ASN A 161 -2.01 -10.58 2.27
N ILE A 162 -0.68 -10.56 2.39
CA ILE A 162 0.17 -9.47 1.90
C ILE A 162 0.21 -9.55 0.38
N VAL A 163 -0.30 -8.52 -0.29
CA VAL A 163 -0.37 -8.46 -1.77
C VAL A 163 0.53 -7.38 -2.36
N HIS A 164 1.08 -6.51 -1.51
CA HIS A 164 1.96 -5.42 -1.93
C HIS A 164 2.92 -5.05 -0.80
N LEU A 165 4.11 -4.59 -1.17
CA LEU A 165 5.12 -4.13 -0.22
C LEU A 165 5.52 -2.69 -0.56
N HIS A 166 5.50 -1.82 0.45
CA HIS A 166 6.21 -0.55 0.42
C HIS A 166 7.52 -0.70 1.18
N ILE A 167 8.62 -0.57 0.47
CA ILE A 167 9.94 -0.78 1.03
C ILE A 167 10.74 0.52 1.10
N SER A 168 11.42 0.68 2.19
CA SER A 168 12.48 1.65 2.41
C SER A 168 13.39 1.13 3.50
N ASP A 169 14.63 1.54 3.46
CA ASP A 169 15.57 1.27 4.54
C ASP A 169 15.39 2.28 5.68
N GLY A 170 16.07 2.06 6.76
CA GLY A 170 16.10 2.99 7.89
C GLY A 170 17.07 2.54 8.96
N SER A 171 17.41 3.47 9.84
CA SER A 171 18.24 3.26 11.02
C SER A 171 17.49 3.73 12.28
N VAL A 172 18.14 3.64 13.42
CA VAL A 172 17.61 4.20 14.68
C VAL A 172 17.33 5.70 14.57
N GLU A 173 18.12 6.42 13.76
CA GLU A 173 18.06 7.87 13.66
C GLU A 173 17.21 8.38 12.50
N ARG A 174 17.07 7.59 11.42
CA ARG A 174 16.48 8.06 10.16
C ARG A 174 15.59 7.00 9.52
N ASP A 175 14.43 7.46 9.10
CA ASP A 175 13.44 6.70 8.34
C ASP A 175 13.53 6.92 6.84
N CYS A 176 12.95 6.00 6.08
CA CYS A 176 12.66 6.15 4.66
C CYS A 176 13.91 6.38 3.83
N LEU A 177 14.97 5.62 4.12
CA LEU A 177 16.26 5.68 3.43
C LEU A 177 16.26 4.80 2.18
N PRO A 178 17.10 5.11 1.18
CA PRO A 178 17.39 4.19 0.07
C PRO A 178 17.92 2.84 0.59
N VAL A 179 17.63 1.77 -0.13
CA VAL A 179 18.06 0.41 0.25
C VAL A 179 19.59 0.34 0.36
N GLY A 180 20.07 -0.21 1.47
CA GLY A 180 21.48 -0.33 1.81
C GLY A 180 22.09 0.94 2.45
N HIS A 181 21.25 1.91 2.85
CA HIS A 181 21.66 3.11 3.59
C HIS A 181 21.16 3.10 5.05
N GLY A 182 20.55 2.02 5.49
CA GLY A 182 20.11 1.75 6.84
C GLY A 182 20.57 0.39 7.34
N GLU A 183 19.76 -0.22 8.22
CA GLU A 183 20.10 -1.43 8.95
C GLU A 183 19.11 -2.58 8.71
N PHE A 184 18.15 -2.41 7.76
CA PHE A 184 17.10 -3.39 7.55
C PHE A 184 17.61 -4.62 6.79
N ASP A 185 17.23 -5.81 7.23
CA ASP A 185 17.61 -7.08 6.62
C ASP A 185 16.70 -7.44 5.44
N PHE A 186 17.03 -6.92 4.25
CA PHE A 186 16.33 -7.23 3.01
C PHE A 186 16.51 -8.67 2.55
N SER A 187 17.62 -9.31 2.90
CA SER A 187 17.86 -10.73 2.55
C SER A 187 16.82 -11.61 3.26
N ARG A 188 16.63 -11.38 4.56
CA ARG A 188 15.62 -12.09 5.34
C ARG A 188 14.19 -11.75 4.87
N LEU A 189 13.92 -10.48 4.54
CA LEU A 189 12.62 -10.08 3.98
C LEU A 189 12.29 -10.92 2.74
N MET A 190 13.20 -10.97 1.77
CA MET A 190 12.98 -11.70 0.53
C MET A 190 12.81 -13.21 0.78
N GLN A 191 13.60 -13.80 1.66
CA GLN A 191 13.44 -15.22 2.03
C GLN A 191 12.09 -15.53 2.66
N GLU A 192 11.63 -14.71 3.63
CA GLU A 192 10.33 -14.92 4.28
C GLU A 192 9.16 -14.69 3.30
N MET A 193 9.27 -13.71 2.40
CA MET A 193 8.25 -13.46 1.38
C MET A 193 8.22 -14.54 0.29
N ASP A 194 9.38 -15.03 -0.15
CA ASP A 194 9.47 -16.16 -1.09
C ASP A 194 8.87 -17.44 -0.50
N ALA A 195 9.15 -17.73 0.77
CA ALA A 195 8.58 -18.86 1.49
C ALA A 195 7.04 -18.81 1.60
N LEU A 196 6.45 -17.61 1.54
CA LEU A 196 4.99 -17.41 1.47
C LEU A 196 4.44 -17.51 0.04
N GLY A 197 5.29 -17.66 -0.98
CA GLY A 197 4.91 -17.63 -2.39
C GLY A 197 4.54 -16.24 -2.89
N TYR A 198 5.07 -15.17 -2.28
CA TYR A 198 4.82 -13.81 -2.72
C TYR A 198 5.44 -13.56 -4.09
N SER A 199 4.63 -13.13 -5.03
CA SER A 199 5.02 -12.79 -6.40
C SER A 199 4.73 -11.34 -6.78
N GLY A 200 4.42 -10.50 -5.79
CA GLY A 200 4.15 -9.08 -5.98
C GLY A 200 5.42 -8.24 -6.09
N ALA A 201 5.23 -6.95 -6.28
CA ALA A 201 6.34 -6.00 -6.38
C ALA A 201 6.87 -5.55 -5.01
N TYR A 202 8.17 -5.31 -4.95
CA TYR A 202 8.83 -4.58 -3.86
C TYR A 202 8.86 -3.09 -4.26
N MET A 203 7.82 -2.35 -3.90
CA MET A 203 7.65 -0.95 -4.29
C MET A 203 8.49 -0.03 -3.40
N MET A 204 9.49 0.61 -3.97
CA MET A 204 10.32 1.57 -3.24
C MET A 204 9.52 2.85 -2.97
N GLU A 205 9.29 3.16 -1.69
CA GLU A 205 8.63 4.38 -1.26
C GLU A 205 9.59 5.25 -0.45
N LEU A 206 10.08 6.32 -1.07
CA LEU A 206 11.07 7.22 -0.48
C LEU A 206 10.61 8.67 -0.51
N TYR A 207 10.93 9.41 0.56
CA TYR A 207 10.74 10.85 0.56
C TYR A 207 11.81 11.53 -0.27
N ARG A 208 11.42 12.52 -1.11
CA ARG A 208 12.35 13.23 -2.00
C ARG A 208 13.57 13.82 -1.28
N GLN A 209 13.40 14.26 -0.04
CA GLN A 209 14.50 14.80 0.78
C GLN A 209 15.51 13.75 1.26
N ASN A 210 15.22 12.47 1.14
CA ASN A 210 16.08 11.39 1.62
C ASN A 210 17.03 10.83 0.54
N TYR A 211 16.94 11.34 -0.67
CA TYR A 211 17.90 11.07 -1.74
C TYR A 211 18.19 12.35 -2.54
N ASP A 212 19.44 12.60 -2.84
CA ASP A 212 19.93 13.78 -3.55
C ASP A 212 19.77 13.63 -5.08
N GLU A 213 20.07 12.44 -5.58
CA GLU A 213 20.07 12.12 -7.01
C GLU A 213 19.20 10.90 -7.33
N PHE A 214 18.57 10.89 -8.51
CA PHE A 214 17.81 9.73 -8.99
C PHE A 214 18.66 8.46 -9.16
N ALA A 215 19.98 8.61 -9.30
CA ALA A 215 20.91 7.49 -9.32
C ALA A 215 20.80 6.61 -8.06
N ARG A 216 20.49 7.20 -6.89
CA ARG A 216 20.29 6.46 -5.64
C ARG A 216 19.11 5.48 -5.70
N LEU A 217 18.07 5.82 -6.45
CA LEU A 217 16.95 4.90 -6.67
C LEU A 217 17.41 3.70 -7.49
N ARG A 218 18.24 3.93 -8.50
CA ARG A 218 18.81 2.85 -9.33
C ARG A 218 19.71 1.95 -8.50
N GLU A 219 20.62 2.53 -7.71
CA GLU A 219 21.50 1.78 -6.80
C GLU A 219 20.68 0.90 -5.83
N SER A 220 19.54 1.41 -5.34
CA SER A 220 18.66 0.64 -4.47
C SER A 220 18.01 -0.55 -5.18
N VAL A 221 17.59 -0.36 -6.45
CA VAL A 221 17.05 -1.45 -7.28
C VAL A 221 18.12 -2.49 -7.54
N ASP A 222 19.32 -2.06 -7.96
CA ASP A 222 20.43 -2.96 -8.27
C ASP A 222 20.82 -3.80 -7.03
N ARG A 223 20.85 -3.19 -5.83
CA ARG A 223 21.10 -3.92 -4.57
C ARG A 223 20.01 -4.96 -4.25
N LEU A 224 18.74 -4.63 -4.45
CA LEU A 224 17.66 -5.59 -4.28
C LEU A 224 17.79 -6.75 -5.26
N GLN A 225 18.16 -6.47 -6.50
CA GLN A 225 18.39 -7.51 -7.50
C GLN A 225 19.57 -8.41 -7.12
N ASP A 226 20.68 -7.84 -6.68
CA ASP A 226 21.83 -8.61 -6.20
C ASP A 226 21.46 -9.54 -5.04
N ILE A 227 20.63 -9.08 -4.11
CA ILE A 227 20.12 -9.90 -3.01
C ILE A 227 19.26 -11.04 -3.55
N ALA A 228 18.28 -10.75 -4.42
CA ALA A 228 17.41 -11.75 -5.01
C ALA A 228 18.21 -12.82 -5.78
N ASP A 229 19.19 -12.39 -6.60
CA ASP A 229 20.06 -13.29 -7.37
C ASP A 229 20.89 -14.18 -6.44
N SER A 230 21.44 -13.62 -5.34
CA SER A 230 22.21 -14.39 -4.35
C SER A 230 21.39 -15.47 -3.64
N LEU A 231 20.09 -15.25 -3.52
CA LEU A 231 19.12 -16.16 -2.90
C LEU A 231 18.46 -17.12 -3.91
N GLY A 232 18.68 -16.93 -5.21
CA GLY A 232 18.02 -17.68 -6.27
C GLY A 232 16.53 -17.38 -6.43
N ILE A 233 16.07 -16.23 -5.91
CA ILE A 233 14.69 -15.75 -5.99
C ILE A 233 14.50 -15.04 -7.34
N ARG A 234 13.39 -15.33 -8.04
CA ARG A 234 13.09 -14.78 -9.38
C ARG A 234 11.80 -13.98 -9.38
#